data_e5ffb62af2f26e69029b6a1b03b479ed
#
_entry.id   e5ffb62af2f26e69029b6a1b03b479ed
#
_cell.length_a   1.000
_cell.length_b   1.000
_cell.length_c   1.000
_cell.angle_alpha   90.00
_cell.angle_beta   90.00
_cell.angle_gamma   90.00
#
_symmetry.space_group_name_H-M   'P 1'
#
loop_
_entity.id
_entity.type
_entity.pdbx_description
1 polymer ?
#
loop_
_entity_poly.entity_id
_entity_poly.type
_entity_poly.pdbx_seq_one_letter_code
_entity_poly.pdbx_strand_id
1 'polypeptide(L)'
;MQLEIYKEPLQFEASASEKKLNAFKQFHTKYASDWIRLDYLNEAFISDVKNTADYIRKSFDALVVIGIGGSFIGAKAFIDALGNDFPIYFTGNNLDGECLINLINELKDKRYAINVISKSGTTMETKLVFEIFLNDMMKKGIDLKNSVIVTSSETSELANFALLHKMKTFIIPEDIGGRYSVFTAVGLLPMAASGLDIEKVIMGIKSAKEEYFESDGTINTALDYAYYRHLAGKTYALEFISVYEERLASFTEWIKQLLCESLAKDGKGLIVSNLKYTQDLHSMGQLLQEGRRNIIETHLFAEAKKTQDEAIMNVNKINEIAFKATVKAHHMGGVPSCVIKLKTISEESLAKLSIFYMASCVYNAVMDEVEPYGQPGVEVYKEKIRNILEE
;
A
#
# COMPACT_ATOMS: atom_id res chain seq x y z
N MET A 1 -15.32 5.29 8.24
CA MET A 1 -14.42 4.37 8.95
C MET A 1 -14.61 4.56 10.44
N GLN A 2 -14.47 3.52 11.25
CA GLN A 2 -14.54 3.60 12.70
C GLN A 2 -13.23 3.04 13.29
N LEU A 3 -12.70 3.69 14.30
CA LEU A 3 -11.54 3.22 15.07
C LEU A 3 -12.00 2.97 16.51
N GLU A 4 -11.68 1.78 17.04
CA GLU A 4 -11.90 1.42 18.43
C GLU A 4 -10.60 0.91 19.01
N ILE A 5 -10.11 1.54 20.08
CA ILE A 5 -8.86 1.16 20.76
C ILE A 5 -9.22 0.59 22.11
N TYR A 6 -8.85 -0.67 22.33
CA TYR A 6 -8.92 -1.33 23.63
C TYR A 6 -7.70 -0.88 24.44
N LYS A 7 -7.91 0.06 25.38
CA LYS A 7 -6.82 0.77 26.05
C LYS A 7 -5.98 -0.09 26.97
N GLU A 8 -6.59 -1.07 27.60
CA GLU A 8 -5.84 -1.98 28.49
C GLU A 8 -5.06 -3.03 27.67
N PRO A 9 -3.84 -3.39 28.07
CA PRO A 9 -3.11 -2.92 29.25
C PRO A 9 -2.27 -1.64 29.04
N LEU A 10 -2.41 -0.92 27.92
CA LEU A 10 -1.65 0.31 27.64
C LEU A 10 -2.14 1.46 28.52
N GLN A 11 -1.21 2.15 29.19
CA GLN A 11 -1.52 3.33 29.98
C GLN A 11 -1.39 4.60 29.13
N PHE A 12 -2.49 5.31 28.93
CA PHE A 12 -2.50 6.60 28.24
C PHE A 12 -1.98 7.70 29.16
N GLU A 13 -0.91 8.38 28.74
CA GLU A 13 -0.25 9.43 29.50
C GLU A 13 -1.08 10.73 29.51
N ALA A 14 -0.93 11.54 30.57
CA ALA A 14 -1.53 12.88 30.64
C ALA A 14 -1.03 13.80 29.51
N SER A 15 0.20 13.60 29.01
CA SER A 15 0.79 14.34 27.88
C SER A 15 0.27 13.96 26.50
N ALA A 16 -0.70 13.05 26.40
CA ALA A 16 -1.25 12.57 25.13
C ALA A 16 -1.67 13.70 24.18
N SER A 17 -2.39 14.70 24.70
CA SER A 17 -2.88 15.82 23.89
C SER A 17 -1.74 16.70 23.35
N GLU A 18 -0.71 16.94 24.14
CA GLU A 18 0.46 17.74 23.72
C GLU A 18 1.24 17.01 22.62
N LYS A 19 1.50 15.70 22.79
CA LYS A 19 2.20 14.89 21.78
C LYS A 19 1.44 14.84 20.47
N LYS A 20 0.11 14.64 20.52
CA LYS A 20 -0.75 14.65 19.33
C LYS A 20 -0.74 16.00 18.63
N LEU A 21 -0.85 17.09 19.38
CA LEU A 21 -0.82 18.43 18.81
C LEU A 21 0.53 18.76 18.16
N ASN A 22 1.64 18.36 18.80
CA ASN A 22 2.97 18.51 18.22
C ASN A 22 3.12 17.69 16.93
N ALA A 23 2.65 16.44 16.90
CA ALA A 23 2.69 15.61 15.71
C ALA A 23 1.87 16.22 14.57
N PHE A 24 0.68 16.72 14.85
CA PHE A 24 -0.15 17.43 13.87
C PHE A 24 0.54 18.68 13.30
N LYS A 25 1.14 19.52 14.15
CA LYS A 25 1.88 20.71 13.71
C LYS A 25 3.07 20.35 12.82
N GLN A 26 3.90 19.38 13.22
CA GLN A 26 5.06 18.98 12.44
C GLN A 26 4.69 18.29 11.11
N PHE A 27 3.57 17.58 11.06
CA PHE A 27 3.03 17.02 9.82
C PHE A 27 2.86 18.10 8.74
N HIS A 28 2.35 19.28 9.11
CA HIS A 28 2.10 20.38 8.17
C HIS A 28 3.31 21.28 7.91
N THR A 29 4.25 21.34 8.84
CA THR A 29 5.37 22.31 8.74
C THR A 29 6.67 21.64 8.29
N LYS A 30 7.01 20.49 8.84
CA LYS A 30 8.27 19.81 8.58
C LYS A 30 8.13 18.69 7.52
N TYR A 31 7.01 17.99 7.52
CA TYR A 31 6.82 16.79 6.71
C TYR A 31 5.80 16.96 5.58
N ALA A 32 5.41 18.20 5.29
CA ALA A 32 4.52 18.51 4.17
C ALA A 32 5.18 18.15 2.83
N SER A 33 4.72 17.08 2.20
CA SER A 33 5.15 16.63 0.87
C SER A 33 3.99 16.65 -0.10
N ASP A 34 4.24 16.40 -1.40
CA ASP A 34 3.20 16.45 -2.43
C ASP A 34 2.05 15.47 -2.19
N TRP A 35 2.30 14.33 -1.53
CA TRP A 35 1.23 13.40 -1.19
C TRP A 35 0.27 13.94 -0.10
N ILE A 36 0.68 14.98 0.67
CA ILE A 36 -0.16 15.70 1.63
C ILE A 36 -0.85 16.87 0.94
N ARG A 37 -0.11 17.65 0.13
CA ARG A 37 -0.65 18.80 -0.63
C ARG A 37 -1.66 18.35 -1.67
N LEU A 38 -1.36 17.28 -2.39
CA LEU A 38 -2.19 16.67 -3.44
C LEU A 38 -2.38 17.57 -4.68
N ASP A 39 -1.58 18.61 -4.86
CA ASP A 39 -1.70 19.58 -5.96
C ASP A 39 -1.51 18.93 -7.35
N TYR A 40 -0.76 17.83 -7.42
CA TYR A 40 -0.57 17.05 -8.64
C TYR A 40 -1.84 16.29 -9.09
N LEU A 41 -2.83 16.08 -8.21
CA LEU A 41 -4.12 15.42 -8.53
C LEU A 41 -5.11 16.41 -9.17
N ASN A 42 -4.65 17.16 -10.17
CA ASN A 42 -5.49 18.08 -10.93
C ASN A 42 -6.26 17.37 -12.06
N GLU A 43 -7.24 18.04 -12.64
CA GLU A 43 -8.11 17.50 -13.69
C GLU A 43 -7.33 17.03 -14.93
N ALA A 44 -6.26 17.73 -15.31
CA ALA A 44 -5.44 17.38 -16.47
C ALA A 44 -4.72 16.05 -16.25
N PHE A 45 -4.12 15.86 -15.07
CA PHE A 45 -3.47 14.59 -14.68
C PHE A 45 -4.48 13.44 -14.62
N ILE A 46 -5.62 13.63 -13.97
CA ILE A 46 -6.67 12.61 -13.85
C ILE A 46 -7.19 12.20 -15.23
N SER A 47 -7.46 13.18 -16.09
CA SER A 47 -7.89 12.95 -17.48
C SER A 47 -6.84 12.18 -18.29
N ASP A 48 -5.55 12.51 -18.13
CA ASP A 48 -4.45 11.84 -18.82
C ASP A 48 -4.31 10.37 -18.38
N VAL A 49 -4.44 10.07 -17.07
CA VAL A 49 -4.47 8.71 -16.55
C VAL A 49 -5.66 7.92 -17.12
N LYS A 50 -6.87 8.50 -17.11
CA LYS A 50 -8.09 7.86 -17.67
C LYS A 50 -7.94 7.58 -19.16
N ASN A 51 -7.52 8.56 -19.94
CA ASN A 51 -7.33 8.41 -21.39
C ASN A 51 -6.29 7.33 -21.71
N THR A 52 -5.20 7.26 -20.94
CA THR A 52 -4.17 6.23 -21.12
C THR A 52 -4.71 4.86 -20.75
N ALA A 53 -5.45 4.73 -19.65
CA ALA A 53 -6.10 3.47 -19.25
C ALA A 53 -7.12 3.01 -20.29
N ASP A 54 -7.95 3.89 -20.81
CA ASP A 54 -8.91 3.61 -21.87
C ASP A 54 -8.22 3.15 -23.16
N TYR A 55 -7.11 3.78 -23.52
CA TYR A 55 -6.30 3.35 -24.66
C TYR A 55 -5.76 1.93 -24.45
N ILE A 56 -5.21 1.63 -23.27
CA ILE A 56 -4.72 0.29 -22.93
C ILE A 56 -5.84 -0.75 -23.08
N ARG A 57 -6.99 -0.51 -22.48
CA ARG A 57 -8.14 -1.43 -22.48
C ARG A 57 -8.71 -1.67 -23.89
N LYS A 58 -8.66 -0.67 -24.76
CA LYS A 58 -9.17 -0.77 -26.16
C LYS A 58 -8.18 -1.44 -27.10
N SER A 59 -6.87 -1.28 -26.85
CA SER A 59 -5.82 -1.68 -27.78
C SER A 59 -5.13 -2.99 -27.43
N PHE A 60 -5.22 -3.44 -26.16
CA PHE A 60 -4.50 -4.59 -25.64
C PHE A 60 -5.42 -5.56 -24.91
N ASP A 61 -4.93 -6.77 -24.73
CA ASP A 61 -5.63 -7.86 -24.04
C ASP A 61 -5.21 -7.96 -22.56
N ALA A 62 -4.12 -7.26 -22.17
CA ALA A 62 -3.59 -7.21 -20.82
C ALA A 62 -2.66 -6.00 -20.59
N LEU A 63 -2.45 -5.64 -19.34
CA LEU A 63 -1.39 -4.74 -18.89
C LEU A 63 -0.41 -5.49 -17.99
N VAL A 64 0.89 -5.41 -18.30
CA VAL A 64 1.98 -5.90 -17.45
C VAL A 64 2.57 -4.71 -16.70
N VAL A 65 2.45 -4.71 -15.37
CA VAL A 65 3.05 -3.71 -14.48
C VAL A 65 4.36 -4.26 -13.96
N ILE A 66 5.47 -3.60 -14.33
CA ILE A 66 6.82 -3.99 -13.93
C ILE A 66 7.32 -3.03 -12.85
N GLY A 67 7.51 -3.53 -11.63
CA GLY A 67 7.97 -2.72 -10.51
C GLY A 67 8.08 -3.51 -9.22
N ILE A 68 8.76 -2.96 -8.21
CA ILE A 68 8.99 -3.59 -6.91
C ILE A 68 8.59 -2.66 -5.76
N GLY A 69 8.21 -3.22 -4.63
CA GLY A 69 7.84 -2.48 -3.43
C GLY A 69 6.66 -1.54 -3.69
N GLY A 70 6.80 -0.26 -3.36
CA GLY A 70 5.76 0.75 -3.56
C GLY A 70 5.34 0.95 -5.02
N SER A 71 6.16 0.50 -5.98
CA SER A 71 5.83 0.59 -7.41
C SER A 71 4.77 -0.41 -7.88
N PHE A 72 4.36 -1.38 -7.04
CA PHE A 72 3.31 -2.31 -7.42
C PHE A 72 2.30 -2.59 -6.30
N ILE A 73 2.78 -2.70 -5.02
CA ILE A 73 1.95 -3.27 -3.95
C ILE A 73 0.70 -2.44 -3.66
N GLY A 74 0.77 -1.11 -3.80
CA GLY A 74 -0.38 -0.23 -3.59
C GLY A 74 -1.48 -0.46 -4.64
N ALA A 75 -1.13 -0.48 -5.93
CA ALA A 75 -2.07 -0.79 -7.00
C ALA A 75 -2.66 -2.20 -6.85
N LYS A 76 -1.80 -3.19 -6.58
CA LYS A 76 -2.22 -4.58 -6.36
C LYS A 76 -3.21 -4.69 -5.21
N ALA A 77 -2.98 -3.98 -4.11
CA ALA A 77 -3.87 -3.99 -2.94
C ALA A 77 -5.30 -3.54 -3.29
N PHE A 78 -5.47 -2.50 -4.09
CA PHE A 78 -6.78 -2.05 -4.55
C PHE A 78 -7.42 -3.04 -5.53
N ILE A 79 -6.65 -3.53 -6.49
CA ILE A 79 -7.15 -4.44 -7.52
C ILE A 79 -7.58 -5.78 -6.90
N ASP A 80 -6.78 -6.36 -6.00
CA ASP A 80 -7.13 -7.60 -5.30
C ASP A 80 -8.38 -7.41 -4.41
N ALA A 81 -8.54 -6.24 -3.78
CA ALA A 81 -9.66 -5.96 -2.91
C ALA A 81 -10.99 -5.73 -3.63
N LEU A 82 -10.95 -5.14 -4.82
CA LEU A 82 -12.14 -4.70 -5.55
C LEU A 82 -12.46 -5.56 -6.76
N GLY A 83 -11.50 -6.35 -7.23
CA GLY A 83 -11.58 -7.12 -8.45
C GLY A 83 -11.14 -6.30 -9.68
N ASN A 84 -11.09 -6.97 -10.83
CA ASN A 84 -10.76 -6.37 -12.11
C ASN A 84 -11.61 -6.99 -13.22
N ASP A 85 -11.89 -6.20 -14.25
CA ASP A 85 -12.55 -6.62 -15.48
C ASP A 85 -11.61 -6.59 -16.69
N PHE A 86 -10.32 -6.28 -16.47
CA PHE A 86 -9.26 -6.30 -17.44
C PHE A 86 -7.99 -6.92 -16.84
N PRO A 87 -7.30 -7.84 -17.51
CA PRO A 87 -6.15 -8.54 -16.95
C PRO A 87 -4.97 -7.64 -16.64
N ILE A 88 -4.57 -7.58 -15.37
CA ILE A 88 -3.39 -6.87 -14.88
C ILE A 88 -2.41 -7.89 -14.31
N TYR A 89 -1.19 -7.94 -14.85
CA TYR A 89 -0.12 -8.80 -14.36
C TYR A 89 0.95 -7.96 -13.69
N PHE A 90 1.35 -8.35 -12.49
CA PHE A 90 2.43 -7.70 -11.75
C PHE A 90 3.69 -8.57 -11.80
N THR A 91 4.83 -7.97 -12.16
CA THR A 91 6.13 -8.64 -12.23
C THR A 91 7.28 -7.68 -11.92
N GLY A 92 8.52 -8.19 -11.84
CA GLY A 92 9.66 -7.37 -11.43
C GLY A 92 9.71 -7.08 -9.93
N ASN A 93 8.85 -7.73 -9.16
CA ASN A 93 8.80 -7.68 -7.71
C ASN A 93 9.58 -8.83 -7.04
N ASN A 94 10.15 -9.71 -7.84
CA ASN A 94 11.07 -10.78 -7.47
C ASN A 94 11.96 -11.12 -8.67
N LEU A 95 12.97 -11.97 -8.45
CA LEU A 95 13.91 -12.47 -9.47
C LEU A 95 13.77 -13.99 -9.67
N ASP A 96 12.55 -14.52 -9.51
CA ASP A 96 12.25 -15.93 -9.80
C ASP A 96 12.07 -16.11 -11.31
N GLY A 97 13.06 -16.75 -11.96
CA GLY A 97 13.06 -16.99 -13.40
C GLY A 97 11.91 -17.90 -13.86
N GLU A 98 11.49 -18.86 -13.06
CA GLU A 98 10.37 -19.76 -13.35
C GLU A 98 9.04 -19.00 -13.42
N CYS A 99 8.79 -18.13 -12.44
CA CYS A 99 7.60 -17.25 -12.43
C CYS A 99 7.57 -16.36 -13.68
N LEU A 100 8.74 -15.85 -14.10
CA LEU A 100 8.86 -14.98 -15.26
C LEU A 100 8.59 -15.74 -16.58
N ILE A 101 9.14 -16.95 -16.73
CA ILE A 101 8.89 -17.83 -17.88
C ILE A 101 7.39 -18.16 -17.96
N ASN A 102 6.76 -18.51 -16.86
CA ASN A 102 5.33 -18.84 -16.83
C ASN A 102 4.48 -17.65 -17.26
N LEU A 103 4.79 -16.43 -16.82
CA LEU A 103 4.09 -15.23 -17.24
C LEU A 103 4.27 -14.94 -18.74
N ILE A 104 5.49 -15.06 -19.27
CA ILE A 104 5.77 -14.87 -20.69
C ILE A 104 4.97 -15.88 -21.53
N ASN A 105 4.90 -17.14 -21.09
CA ASN A 105 4.12 -18.18 -21.77
C ASN A 105 2.62 -17.89 -21.74
N GLU A 106 2.10 -17.37 -20.62
CA GLU A 106 0.68 -16.95 -20.50
C GLU A 106 0.34 -15.78 -21.44
N LEU A 107 1.32 -14.92 -21.70
CA LEU A 107 1.19 -13.75 -22.57
C LEU A 107 1.52 -14.05 -24.05
N LYS A 108 1.84 -15.30 -24.39
CA LYS A 108 2.35 -15.67 -25.72
C LYS A 108 1.45 -15.19 -26.86
N ASP A 109 0.15 -15.39 -26.73
CA ASP A 109 -0.85 -15.09 -27.76
C ASP A 109 -1.66 -13.81 -27.45
N LYS A 110 -1.25 -13.04 -26.46
CA LYS A 110 -1.90 -11.79 -26.06
C LYS A 110 -1.13 -10.58 -26.60
N ARG A 111 -1.87 -9.57 -27.01
CA ARG A 111 -1.33 -8.21 -27.18
C ARG A 111 -1.33 -7.56 -25.81
N TYR A 112 -0.20 -7.23 -25.27
CA TYR A 112 -0.10 -6.62 -23.96
C TYR A 112 0.63 -5.28 -23.99
N ALA A 113 0.21 -4.36 -23.14
CA ALA A 113 0.94 -3.15 -22.81
C ALA A 113 1.84 -3.38 -21.60
N ILE A 114 2.89 -2.58 -21.48
CA ILE A 114 3.75 -2.52 -20.28
C ILE A 114 3.59 -1.17 -19.61
N ASN A 115 3.45 -1.17 -18.27
CA ASN A 115 3.73 0.00 -17.43
C ASN A 115 4.95 -0.32 -16.57
N VAL A 116 6.12 0.20 -16.96
CA VAL A 116 7.34 0.05 -16.17
C VAL A 116 7.46 1.21 -15.18
N ILE A 117 7.63 0.85 -13.89
CA ILE A 117 7.58 1.80 -12.78
C ILE A 117 8.87 1.72 -11.96
N SER A 118 9.69 2.74 -12.02
CA SER A 118 10.88 2.91 -11.18
C SER A 118 11.20 4.39 -11.00
N LYS A 119 11.09 4.89 -9.78
CA LYS A 119 11.35 6.31 -9.49
C LYS A 119 12.79 6.70 -9.86
N SER A 120 13.78 5.94 -9.42
CA SER A 120 15.20 6.18 -9.72
C SER A 120 15.59 5.82 -11.16
N GLY A 121 14.83 4.94 -11.80
CA GLY A 121 15.19 4.34 -13.09
C GLY A 121 16.30 3.29 -13.02
N THR A 122 16.92 3.08 -11.84
CA THR A 122 18.12 2.22 -11.64
C THR A 122 17.82 0.97 -10.82
N THR A 123 16.56 0.71 -10.46
CA THR A 123 16.17 -0.48 -9.68
C THR A 123 16.49 -1.74 -10.48
N MET A 124 17.40 -2.56 -9.98
CA MET A 124 17.96 -3.72 -10.69
C MET A 124 16.89 -4.70 -11.12
N GLU A 125 16.01 -5.11 -10.23
CA GLU A 125 14.94 -6.08 -10.50
C GLU A 125 14.02 -5.57 -11.61
N THR A 126 13.60 -4.33 -11.53
CA THR A 126 12.74 -3.69 -12.53
C THR A 126 13.44 -3.60 -13.89
N LYS A 127 14.74 -3.22 -13.92
CA LYS A 127 15.52 -3.09 -15.14
C LYS A 127 15.69 -4.42 -15.85
N LEU A 128 16.12 -5.47 -15.15
CA LEU A 128 16.33 -6.81 -15.70
C LEU A 128 15.02 -7.38 -16.29
N VAL A 129 13.93 -7.30 -15.55
CA VAL A 129 12.64 -7.81 -16.01
C VAL A 129 12.12 -6.99 -17.20
N PHE A 130 12.28 -5.67 -17.18
CA PHE A 130 11.88 -4.81 -18.28
C PHE A 130 12.66 -5.12 -19.57
N GLU A 131 13.97 -5.35 -19.50
CA GLU A 131 14.79 -5.76 -20.66
C GLU A 131 14.31 -7.09 -21.26
N ILE A 132 13.92 -8.07 -20.44
CA ILE A 132 13.37 -9.34 -20.91
C ILE A 132 12.07 -9.11 -21.68
N PHE A 133 11.14 -8.31 -21.14
CA PHE A 133 9.88 -7.99 -21.80
C PHE A 133 10.07 -7.16 -23.08
N LEU A 134 10.99 -6.20 -23.09
CA LEU A 134 11.34 -5.45 -24.30
C LEU A 134 11.83 -6.39 -25.41
N ASN A 135 12.71 -7.35 -25.08
CA ASN A 135 13.19 -8.32 -26.03
C ASN A 135 12.07 -9.24 -26.55
N ASP A 136 11.12 -9.66 -25.72
CA ASP A 136 9.96 -10.43 -26.16
C ASP A 136 9.08 -9.60 -27.10
N MET A 137 8.78 -8.34 -26.75
CA MET A 137 8.01 -7.44 -27.61
C MET A 137 8.68 -7.21 -28.98
N MET A 138 10.00 -6.96 -28.99
CA MET A 138 10.76 -6.77 -30.25
C MET A 138 10.73 -8.02 -31.13
N LYS A 139 10.88 -9.22 -30.57
CA LYS A 139 10.77 -10.50 -31.32
C LYS A 139 9.38 -10.69 -31.91
N LYS A 140 8.33 -10.20 -31.25
CA LYS A 140 6.94 -10.25 -31.72
C LYS A 140 6.58 -9.11 -32.69
N GLY A 141 7.51 -8.18 -32.96
CA GLY A 141 7.26 -7.00 -33.81
C GLY A 141 6.27 -6.00 -33.21
N ILE A 142 6.14 -5.96 -31.88
CA ILE A 142 5.24 -5.03 -31.18
C ILE A 142 5.85 -3.62 -31.18
N ASP A 143 5.05 -2.61 -31.50
CA ASP A 143 5.46 -1.21 -31.47
C ASP A 143 5.63 -0.71 -30.03
N LEU A 144 6.87 -0.58 -29.60
CA LEU A 144 7.22 -0.18 -28.23
C LEU A 144 6.70 1.22 -27.89
N LYS A 145 6.69 2.15 -28.86
CA LYS A 145 6.22 3.53 -28.65
C LYS A 145 4.79 3.58 -28.12
N ASN A 146 3.92 2.72 -28.66
CA ASN A 146 2.49 2.71 -28.37
C ASN A 146 2.11 1.65 -27.31
N SER A 147 3.05 0.76 -26.94
CA SER A 147 2.78 -0.38 -26.04
C SER A 147 3.48 -0.25 -24.67
N VAL A 148 4.43 0.68 -24.53
CA VAL A 148 5.17 0.89 -23.28
C VAL A 148 4.84 2.26 -22.68
N ILE A 149 4.43 2.22 -21.44
CA ILE A 149 4.23 3.40 -20.59
C ILE A 149 5.32 3.40 -19.53
N VAL A 150 5.97 4.53 -19.32
CA VAL A 150 6.98 4.71 -18.29
C VAL A 150 6.42 5.57 -17.16
N THR A 151 6.61 5.14 -15.92
CA THR A 151 6.26 5.92 -14.72
C THR A 151 7.53 6.07 -13.87
N SER A 152 8.09 7.28 -13.83
CA SER A 152 9.43 7.52 -13.24
C SER A 152 9.59 8.97 -12.78
N SER A 153 10.71 9.31 -12.11
CA SER A 153 11.06 10.72 -11.91
C SER A 153 11.54 11.36 -13.23
N GLU A 154 11.40 12.68 -13.34
CA GLU A 154 11.68 13.43 -14.56
C GLU A 154 13.12 13.27 -15.07
N THR A 155 14.07 13.21 -14.16
CA THR A 155 15.51 13.15 -14.47
C THR A 155 16.09 11.74 -14.49
N SER A 156 15.27 10.69 -14.41
CA SER A 156 15.73 9.30 -14.34
C SER A 156 16.26 8.77 -15.69
N GLU A 157 17.12 7.75 -15.63
CA GLU A 157 17.56 7.02 -16.84
C GLU A 157 16.37 6.46 -17.61
N LEU A 158 15.36 5.97 -16.90
CA LEU A 158 14.15 5.39 -17.48
C LEU A 158 13.31 6.44 -18.22
N ALA A 159 13.19 7.67 -17.67
CA ALA A 159 12.51 8.78 -18.34
C ALA A 159 13.27 9.23 -19.61
N ASN A 160 14.60 9.29 -19.55
CA ASN A 160 15.44 9.58 -20.71
C ASN A 160 15.28 8.50 -21.80
N PHE A 161 15.26 7.22 -21.42
CA PHE A 161 14.98 6.12 -22.35
C PHE A 161 13.60 6.30 -23.01
N ALA A 162 12.57 6.61 -22.24
CA ALA A 162 11.22 6.84 -22.78
C ALA A 162 11.17 8.01 -23.76
N LEU A 163 11.87 9.10 -23.45
CA LEU A 163 11.96 10.28 -24.33
C LEU A 163 12.59 9.93 -25.69
N LEU A 164 13.71 9.21 -25.68
CA LEU A 164 14.41 8.76 -26.91
C LEU A 164 13.50 7.89 -27.79
N HIS A 165 12.70 7.02 -27.19
CA HIS A 165 11.80 6.12 -27.89
C HIS A 165 10.39 6.68 -28.08
N LYS A 166 10.14 7.95 -27.67
CA LYS A 166 8.84 8.64 -27.78
C LYS A 166 7.69 7.87 -27.09
N MET A 167 7.99 7.21 -25.98
CA MET A 167 7.03 6.47 -25.17
C MET A 167 6.21 7.42 -24.29
N LYS A 168 5.00 7.03 -23.94
CA LYS A 168 4.17 7.74 -22.95
C LYS A 168 4.87 7.70 -21.59
N THR A 169 4.96 8.86 -20.92
CA THR A 169 5.60 8.98 -19.60
C THR A 169 4.70 9.68 -18.60
N PHE A 170 4.63 9.14 -17.40
CA PHE A 170 4.07 9.78 -16.21
C PHE A 170 5.19 10.12 -15.23
N ILE A 171 5.18 11.33 -14.71
CA ILE A 171 6.20 11.79 -13.77
C ILE A 171 5.73 11.56 -12.34
N ILE A 172 6.58 10.94 -11.52
CA ILE A 172 6.40 10.80 -10.08
C ILE A 172 7.00 12.04 -9.41
N PRO A 173 6.24 12.80 -8.59
CA PRO A 173 6.78 13.92 -7.85
C PRO A 173 8.02 13.53 -7.02
N GLU A 174 9.03 14.39 -6.99
CA GLU A 174 10.33 14.03 -6.41
C GLU A 174 10.28 13.78 -4.90
N ASP A 175 9.42 14.47 -4.19
CA ASP A 175 9.28 14.32 -2.73
C ASP A 175 8.34 13.18 -2.32
N ILE A 176 7.70 12.47 -3.29
CA ILE A 176 6.89 11.29 -3.00
C ILE A 176 7.74 10.02 -3.06
N GLY A 177 7.98 9.41 -1.91
CA GLY A 177 8.64 8.11 -1.80
C GLY A 177 7.76 6.95 -2.30
N GLY A 178 8.39 5.81 -2.70
CA GLY A 178 7.67 4.66 -3.29
C GLY A 178 6.44 4.19 -2.49
N ARG A 179 6.58 4.02 -1.17
CA ARG A 179 5.49 3.56 -0.30
C ARG A 179 4.35 4.58 -0.09
N TYR A 180 4.57 5.84 -0.48
CA TYR A 180 3.58 6.92 -0.46
C TYR A 180 3.00 7.22 -1.85
N SER A 181 3.42 6.51 -2.90
CA SER A 181 3.11 6.85 -4.29
C SER A 181 1.81 6.24 -4.83
N VAL A 182 1.04 5.52 -4.02
CA VAL A 182 -0.16 4.79 -4.45
C VAL A 182 -1.19 5.66 -5.17
N PHE A 183 -1.25 6.95 -4.87
CA PHE A 183 -2.17 7.90 -5.52
C PHE A 183 -1.52 8.76 -6.61
N THR A 184 -0.29 8.47 -7.01
CA THR A 184 0.30 8.98 -8.27
C THR A 184 -0.08 8.05 -9.42
N ALA A 185 0.46 8.29 -10.62
CA ALA A 185 0.29 7.37 -11.75
C ALA A 185 0.78 5.94 -11.46
N VAL A 186 1.66 5.77 -10.47
CA VAL A 186 2.13 4.46 -9.97
C VAL A 186 0.97 3.53 -9.61
N GLY A 187 -0.03 4.05 -8.89
CA GLY A 187 -1.21 3.26 -8.51
C GLY A 187 -2.42 3.56 -9.39
N LEU A 188 -2.68 4.83 -9.73
CA LEU A 188 -3.91 5.22 -10.42
C LEU A 188 -4.01 4.68 -11.84
N LEU A 189 -2.90 4.57 -12.59
CA LEU A 189 -2.95 4.01 -13.94
C LEU A 189 -3.29 2.51 -13.96
N PRO A 190 -2.64 1.63 -13.19
CA PRO A 190 -3.06 0.24 -13.11
C PRO A 190 -4.48 0.05 -12.57
N MET A 191 -4.92 0.85 -11.58
CA MET A 191 -6.29 0.83 -11.07
C MET A 191 -7.30 1.20 -12.16
N ALA A 192 -7.09 2.29 -12.89
CA ALA A 192 -7.97 2.71 -13.98
C ALA A 192 -7.99 1.66 -15.11
N ALA A 193 -6.83 1.12 -15.47
CA ALA A 193 -6.72 0.06 -16.47
C ALA A 193 -7.45 -1.23 -16.04
N SER A 194 -7.46 -1.56 -14.76
CA SER A 194 -8.20 -2.71 -14.22
C SER A 194 -9.73 -2.54 -14.23
N GLY A 195 -10.23 -1.32 -14.49
CA GLY A 195 -11.66 -1.00 -14.47
C GLY A 195 -12.14 -0.33 -13.20
N LEU A 196 -11.26 -0.05 -12.25
CA LEU A 196 -11.64 0.66 -11.03
C LEU A 196 -11.93 2.15 -11.33
N ASP A 197 -12.90 2.68 -10.60
CA ASP A 197 -13.32 4.08 -10.70
C ASP A 197 -12.37 4.98 -9.90
N ILE A 198 -11.35 5.54 -10.59
CA ILE A 198 -10.39 6.42 -9.93
C ILE A 198 -11.00 7.75 -9.45
N GLU A 199 -12.16 8.16 -9.93
CA GLU A 199 -12.85 9.34 -9.39
C GLU A 199 -13.36 9.07 -7.98
N LYS A 200 -13.88 7.86 -7.72
CA LYS A 200 -14.22 7.43 -6.35
C LYS A 200 -12.98 7.30 -5.45
N VAL A 201 -11.84 6.86 -6.01
CA VAL A 201 -10.57 6.91 -5.26
C VAL A 201 -10.25 8.35 -4.85
N ILE A 202 -10.35 9.31 -5.77
CA ILE A 202 -10.11 10.74 -5.51
C ILE A 202 -11.11 11.32 -4.48
N MET A 203 -12.38 10.91 -4.54
CA MET A 203 -13.36 11.30 -3.52
C MET A 203 -12.96 10.82 -2.12
N GLY A 204 -12.48 9.59 -2.02
CA GLY A 204 -11.97 9.03 -0.77
C GLY A 204 -10.74 9.77 -0.23
N ILE A 205 -9.81 10.18 -1.11
CA ILE A 205 -8.65 11.00 -0.77
C ILE A 205 -9.09 12.37 -0.23
N LYS A 206 -10.01 13.05 -0.91
CA LYS A 206 -10.54 14.36 -0.47
C LYS A 206 -11.20 14.27 0.89
N SER A 207 -12.08 13.28 1.09
CA SER A 207 -12.73 13.05 2.39
C SER A 207 -11.72 12.75 3.51
N ALA A 208 -10.64 12.02 3.20
CA ALA A 208 -9.58 11.74 4.16
C ALA A 208 -8.76 12.99 4.49
N LYS A 209 -8.48 13.85 3.50
CA LYS A 209 -7.77 15.12 3.71
C LYS A 209 -8.52 16.02 4.71
N GLU A 210 -9.82 16.19 4.52
CA GLU A 210 -10.68 16.95 5.45
C GLU A 210 -10.61 16.37 6.88
N GLU A 211 -10.67 15.05 7.03
CA GLU A 211 -10.70 14.40 8.35
C GLU A 211 -9.32 14.36 9.04
N TYR A 212 -8.24 14.09 8.29
CA TYR A 212 -6.94 13.81 8.90
C TYR A 212 -5.92 14.95 8.76
N PHE A 213 -6.08 15.86 7.80
CA PHE A 213 -5.14 16.94 7.57
C PHE A 213 -5.69 18.30 7.99
N GLU A 214 -7.00 18.55 7.83
CA GLU A 214 -7.59 19.88 8.05
C GLU A 214 -8.35 19.99 9.39
N SER A 215 -8.64 18.88 10.05
CA SER A 215 -9.22 18.90 11.40
C SER A 215 -8.24 19.54 12.39
N ASP A 216 -8.76 20.29 13.35
CA ASP A 216 -7.96 20.96 14.40
C ASP A 216 -7.22 19.99 15.36
N GLY A 217 -7.22 18.70 15.08
CA GLY A 217 -6.60 17.65 15.87
C GLY A 217 -7.40 17.18 17.07
N THR A 218 -8.60 17.71 17.32
CA THR A 218 -9.44 17.32 18.48
C THR A 218 -10.14 15.98 18.24
N ILE A 219 -10.51 15.67 16.98
CA ILE A 219 -11.10 14.39 16.58
C ILE A 219 -10.37 13.90 15.33
N ASN A 220 -9.23 13.23 15.53
CA ASN A 220 -8.43 12.71 14.43
C ASN A 220 -8.00 11.28 14.75
N THR A 221 -8.72 10.31 14.13
CA THR A 221 -8.47 8.89 14.40
C THR A 221 -7.10 8.43 13.92
N ALA A 222 -6.47 9.11 12.94
CA ALA A 222 -5.11 8.82 12.52
C ALA A 222 -4.07 9.20 13.59
N LEU A 223 -4.28 10.32 14.30
CA LEU A 223 -3.49 10.69 15.47
C LEU A 223 -3.69 9.71 16.63
N ASP A 224 -4.93 9.24 16.84
CA ASP A 224 -5.24 8.30 17.91
C ASP A 224 -4.54 6.96 17.69
N TYR A 225 -4.58 6.45 16.47
CA TYR A 225 -3.87 5.22 16.09
C TYR A 225 -2.35 5.38 16.16
N ALA A 226 -1.82 6.51 15.70
CA ALA A 226 -0.40 6.82 15.83
C ALA A 226 0.06 6.84 17.29
N TYR A 227 -0.73 7.46 18.17
CA TYR A 227 -0.44 7.50 19.61
C TYR A 227 -0.54 6.12 20.27
N TYR A 228 -1.52 5.31 19.88
CA TYR A 228 -1.62 3.91 20.32
C TYR A 228 -0.34 3.14 19.98
N ARG A 229 0.14 3.24 18.74
CA ARG A 229 1.38 2.60 18.29
C ARG A 229 2.63 3.13 18.99
N HIS A 230 2.71 4.46 19.20
CA HIS A 230 3.78 5.09 19.97
C HIS A 230 3.88 4.53 21.40
N LEU A 231 2.75 4.40 22.08
CA LEU A 231 2.73 3.81 23.43
C LEU A 231 3.11 2.33 23.40
N ALA A 232 2.55 1.58 22.45
CA ALA A 232 2.82 0.16 22.29
C ALA A 232 4.31 -0.09 22.02
N GLY A 233 4.94 0.69 21.16
CA GLY A 233 6.35 0.56 20.80
C GLY A 233 7.33 0.71 21.97
N LYS A 234 6.90 1.26 23.12
CA LYS A 234 7.71 1.32 24.34
C LYS A 234 7.84 -0.05 25.05
N THR A 235 6.89 -0.95 24.83
CA THR A 235 6.78 -2.21 25.61
C THR A 235 6.71 -3.44 24.73
N TYR A 236 6.10 -3.33 23.55
CA TYR A 236 5.85 -4.41 22.62
C TYR A 236 6.80 -4.32 21.43
N ALA A 237 7.10 -5.48 20.81
CA ALA A 237 8.03 -5.54 19.69
C ALA A 237 7.34 -5.77 18.35
N LEU A 238 6.12 -6.33 18.34
CA LEU A 238 5.48 -6.81 17.13
C LEU A 238 4.01 -6.38 17.09
N GLU A 239 3.58 -5.94 15.91
CA GLU A 239 2.19 -5.68 15.57
C GLU A 239 1.73 -6.62 14.46
N PHE A 240 0.66 -7.38 14.72
CA PHE A 240 -0.06 -8.07 13.67
C PHE A 240 -1.22 -7.22 13.17
N ILE A 241 -1.30 -7.05 11.84
CA ILE A 241 -2.47 -6.48 11.18
C ILE A 241 -3.29 -7.65 10.63
N SER A 242 -4.43 -7.90 11.26
CA SER A 242 -5.25 -9.09 11.02
C SER A 242 -6.48 -8.72 10.20
N VAL A 243 -6.72 -9.42 9.10
CA VAL A 243 -7.90 -9.22 8.23
C VAL A 243 -8.81 -10.43 8.25
N TYR A 244 -10.12 -10.19 8.09
CA TYR A 244 -11.15 -11.23 8.02
C TYR A 244 -11.70 -11.38 6.60
N GLU A 245 -11.40 -10.45 5.72
CA GLU A 245 -11.72 -10.46 4.30
C GLU A 245 -10.46 -10.80 3.50
N GLU A 246 -10.39 -12.00 2.91
CA GLU A 246 -9.23 -12.48 2.14
C GLU A 246 -8.77 -11.46 1.09
N ARG A 247 -9.71 -10.75 0.46
CA ARG A 247 -9.41 -9.72 -0.52
C ARG A 247 -8.66 -8.49 0.01
N LEU A 248 -8.55 -8.32 1.33
CA LEU A 248 -7.72 -7.28 1.97
C LEU A 248 -6.28 -7.75 2.28
N ALA A 249 -5.93 -9.00 2.00
CA ALA A 249 -4.61 -9.53 2.31
C ALA A 249 -3.46 -8.72 1.66
N SER A 250 -3.59 -8.40 0.36
CA SER A 250 -2.58 -7.56 -0.31
C SER A 250 -2.53 -6.14 0.24
N PHE A 251 -3.62 -5.65 0.81
CA PHE A 251 -3.66 -4.33 1.45
C PHE A 251 -2.81 -4.31 2.74
N THR A 252 -2.83 -5.39 3.51
CA THR A 252 -1.97 -5.50 4.70
C THR A 252 -0.49 -5.61 4.37
N GLU A 253 -0.14 -6.18 3.21
CA GLU A 253 1.24 -6.17 2.72
C GLU A 253 1.74 -4.74 2.40
N TRP A 254 0.87 -3.91 1.80
CA TRP A 254 1.18 -2.50 1.58
C TRP A 254 1.34 -1.74 2.91
N ILE A 255 0.46 -1.97 3.90
CA ILE A 255 0.56 -1.36 5.24
C ILE A 255 1.88 -1.77 5.90
N LYS A 256 2.25 -3.05 5.82
CA LYS A 256 3.53 -3.56 6.35
C LYS A 256 4.71 -2.80 5.77
N GLN A 257 4.78 -2.64 4.44
CA GLN A 257 5.85 -1.86 3.82
C GLN A 257 5.84 -0.41 4.33
N LEU A 258 4.69 0.25 4.32
CA LEU A 258 4.54 1.64 4.75
C LEU A 258 5.10 1.85 6.16
N LEU A 259 4.66 1.03 7.11
CA LEU A 259 5.01 1.20 8.52
C LEU A 259 6.46 0.76 8.81
N CYS A 260 6.91 -0.39 8.29
CA CYS A 260 8.28 -0.87 8.56
C CYS A 260 9.35 0.03 7.95
N GLU A 261 9.23 0.42 6.67
CA GLU A 261 10.23 1.28 6.03
C GLU A 261 10.26 2.70 6.59
N SER A 262 9.13 3.20 7.12
CA SER A 262 9.05 4.56 7.64
C SER A 262 9.52 4.65 9.09
N LEU A 263 9.17 3.69 9.93
CA LEU A 263 9.30 3.79 11.39
C LEU A 263 10.44 2.96 11.97
N ALA A 264 10.91 1.90 11.28
CA ALA A 264 11.97 1.03 11.77
C ALA A 264 13.36 1.65 11.50
N LYS A 265 13.70 2.67 12.29
CA LYS A 265 14.96 3.43 12.22
C LYS A 265 15.50 3.65 13.61
N ASP A 266 16.82 3.80 13.75
CA ASP A 266 17.51 4.09 15.01
C ASP A 266 17.14 3.11 16.15
N GLY A 267 16.92 1.84 15.80
CA GLY A 267 16.53 0.80 16.75
C GLY A 267 15.10 0.90 17.28
N LYS A 268 14.27 1.77 16.69
CA LYS A 268 12.85 1.99 17.04
C LYS A 268 11.91 1.30 16.06
N GLY A 269 10.62 1.40 16.33
CA GLY A 269 9.53 0.90 15.50
C GLY A 269 9.13 -0.55 15.81
N LEU A 270 7.83 -0.82 15.66
CA LEU A 270 7.28 -2.17 15.77
C LEU A 270 7.61 -2.98 14.51
N ILE A 271 7.91 -4.25 14.67
CA ILE A 271 7.90 -5.21 13.57
C ILE A 271 6.44 -5.41 13.16
N VAL A 272 6.10 -5.08 11.93
CA VAL A 272 4.74 -5.27 11.42
C VAL A 272 4.67 -6.53 10.58
N SER A 273 3.69 -7.38 10.88
CA SER A 273 3.34 -8.55 10.08
C SER A 273 1.82 -8.64 9.93
N ASN A 274 1.33 -9.59 9.17
CA ASN A 274 -0.09 -9.70 8.85
C ASN A 274 -0.61 -11.11 9.10
N LEU A 275 -1.90 -11.19 9.45
CA LEU A 275 -2.64 -12.43 9.63
C LEU A 275 -3.93 -12.41 8.83
N LYS A 276 -4.32 -13.57 8.31
CA LYS A 276 -5.58 -13.79 7.60
C LYS A 276 -6.50 -14.68 8.43
N TYR A 277 -7.51 -14.11 8.98
CA TYR A 277 -8.50 -14.87 9.76
C TYR A 277 -9.67 -15.31 8.86
N THR A 278 -10.26 -16.47 9.09
CA THR A 278 -10.05 -17.42 10.19
C THR A 278 -8.86 -18.39 10.02
N GLN A 279 -8.21 -18.40 8.85
CA GLN A 279 -7.10 -19.31 8.53
C GLN A 279 -6.03 -19.31 9.64
N ASP A 280 -5.53 -18.13 10.00
CA ASP A 280 -4.41 -18.02 10.95
C ASP A 280 -4.81 -18.19 12.43
N LEU A 281 -6.09 -18.29 12.73
CA LEU A 281 -6.51 -18.82 14.05
C LEU A 281 -6.06 -20.27 14.25
N HIS A 282 -5.92 -21.04 13.15
CA HIS A 282 -5.45 -22.42 13.16
C HIS A 282 -3.92 -22.59 13.11
N SER A 283 -3.17 -21.48 12.95
CA SER A 283 -1.70 -21.46 12.94
C SER A 283 -1.12 -20.62 14.08
N MET A 284 -1.63 -19.42 14.29
CA MET A 284 -1.11 -18.41 15.20
C MET A 284 -1.98 -18.18 16.45
N GLY A 285 -3.21 -18.72 16.48
CA GLY A 285 -4.17 -18.47 17.56
C GLY A 285 -3.63 -18.87 18.94
N GLN A 286 -2.92 -20.00 19.05
CA GLN A 286 -2.28 -20.42 20.31
C GLN A 286 -1.23 -19.43 20.79
N LEU A 287 -0.37 -18.92 19.89
CA LEU A 287 0.63 -17.91 20.21
C LEU A 287 -0.02 -16.61 20.73
N LEU A 288 -1.05 -16.15 20.03
CA LEU A 288 -1.75 -14.91 20.39
C LEU A 288 -2.48 -15.06 21.73
N GLN A 289 -3.10 -16.23 22.01
CA GLN A 289 -3.87 -16.43 23.23
C GLN A 289 -3.00 -16.68 24.46
N GLU A 290 -1.91 -17.46 24.34
CA GLU A 290 -1.12 -17.93 25.49
C GLU A 290 0.41 -17.74 25.34
N GLY A 291 0.89 -17.23 24.20
CA GLY A 291 2.31 -17.03 23.94
C GLY A 291 2.89 -15.80 24.66
N ARG A 292 4.06 -15.36 24.22
CA ARG A 292 4.73 -14.17 24.77
C ARG A 292 3.89 -12.91 24.63
N ARG A 293 3.86 -12.07 25.66
CA ARG A 293 3.14 -10.79 25.70
C ARG A 293 4.03 -9.64 25.20
N ASN A 294 4.58 -9.78 23.98
CA ASN A 294 5.34 -8.74 23.28
C ASN A 294 4.69 -8.35 21.94
N ILE A 295 3.42 -8.66 21.79
CA ILE A 295 2.63 -8.51 20.56
C ILE A 295 1.44 -7.57 20.84
N ILE A 296 1.14 -6.71 19.89
CA ILE A 296 -0.15 -6.01 19.78
C ILE A 296 -0.86 -6.47 18.49
N GLU A 297 -2.16 -6.26 18.43
CA GLU A 297 -2.95 -6.64 17.27
C GLU A 297 -3.85 -5.49 16.78
N THR A 298 -3.82 -5.23 15.47
CA THR A 298 -4.73 -4.30 14.79
C THR A 298 -5.64 -5.12 13.88
N HIS A 299 -6.92 -5.22 14.26
CA HIS A 299 -7.93 -5.93 13.47
C HIS A 299 -8.54 -4.99 12.44
N LEU A 300 -8.40 -5.33 11.17
CA LEU A 300 -9.09 -4.68 10.07
C LEU A 300 -10.26 -5.56 9.63
N PHE A 301 -11.47 -5.04 9.79
CA PHE A 301 -12.71 -5.72 9.45
C PHE A 301 -13.60 -4.86 8.55
N ALA A 302 -14.22 -5.45 7.55
CA ALA A 302 -15.20 -4.78 6.73
C ALA A 302 -16.56 -5.50 6.79
N GLU A 303 -17.65 -4.71 6.87
CA GLU A 303 -18.99 -5.29 6.81
C GLU A 303 -19.24 -5.94 5.45
N ALA A 304 -19.81 -7.12 5.46
CA ALA A 304 -20.11 -7.85 4.24
C ALA A 304 -21.19 -7.12 3.40
N LYS A 305 -21.06 -7.22 2.08
CA LYS A 305 -22.12 -6.74 1.18
C LYS A 305 -23.39 -7.56 1.42
N LYS A 306 -24.55 -6.88 1.37
CA LYS A 306 -25.85 -7.54 1.43
C LYS A 306 -26.02 -8.51 0.26
N THR A 307 -26.51 -9.69 0.53
CA THR A 307 -26.84 -10.73 -0.46
C THR A 307 -28.21 -11.32 -0.13
N GLN A 308 -28.85 -11.93 -1.11
CA GLN A 308 -30.10 -12.69 -0.92
C GLN A 308 -29.84 -14.20 -0.78
N ASP A 309 -28.60 -14.65 -0.98
CA ASP A 309 -28.19 -16.04 -0.81
C ASP A 309 -28.06 -16.35 0.70
N GLU A 310 -28.95 -17.19 1.23
CA GLU A 310 -28.99 -17.53 2.65
C GLU A 310 -27.71 -18.23 3.13
N ALA A 311 -27.10 -19.06 2.30
CA ALA A 311 -25.85 -19.74 2.65
C ALA A 311 -24.70 -18.73 2.81
N ILE A 312 -24.59 -17.78 1.87
CA ILE A 312 -23.60 -16.71 1.94
C ILE A 312 -23.89 -15.75 3.10
N MET A 313 -25.17 -15.44 3.37
CA MET A 313 -25.52 -14.65 4.56
C MET A 313 -25.06 -15.32 5.85
N ASN A 314 -25.21 -16.65 5.94
CA ASN A 314 -24.76 -17.39 7.12
C ASN A 314 -23.22 -17.38 7.24
N VAL A 315 -22.47 -17.55 6.15
CA VAL A 315 -21.00 -17.44 6.14
C VAL A 315 -20.58 -16.05 6.63
N ASN A 316 -21.16 -14.99 6.10
CA ASN A 316 -20.86 -13.61 6.51
C ASN A 316 -21.16 -13.37 7.99
N LYS A 317 -22.27 -13.89 8.49
CA LYS A 317 -22.64 -13.83 9.91
C LYS A 317 -21.64 -14.56 10.81
N ILE A 318 -21.20 -15.73 10.41
CA ILE A 318 -20.19 -16.50 11.17
C ILE A 318 -18.84 -15.79 11.15
N ASN A 319 -18.43 -15.21 10.01
CA ASN A 319 -17.20 -14.41 9.93
C ASN A 319 -17.24 -13.21 10.89
N GLU A 320 -18.35 -12.47 10.96
CA GLU A 320 -18.53 -11.37 11.90
C GLU A 320 -18.51 -11.84 13.37
N ILE A 321 -19.11 -13.00 13.67
CA ILE A 321 -19.04 -13.60 15.01
C ILE A 321 -17.61 -14.01 15.35
N ALA A 322 -16.88 -14.63 14.41
CA ALA A 322 -15.49 -14.99 14.58
C ALA A 322 -14.62 -13.74 14.86
N PHE A 323 -14.82 -12.67 14.09
CA PHE A 323 -14.15 -11.39 14.33
C PHE A 323 -14.39 -10.90 15.78
N LYS A 324 -15.64 -10.75 16.20
CA LYS A 324 -15.99 -10.25 17.54
C LYS A 324 -15.44 -11.13 18.66
N ALA A 325 -15.52 -12.45 18.48
CA ALA A 325 -15.03 -13.41 19.45
C ALA A 325 -13.51 -13.38 19.57
N THR A 326 -12.79 -13.31 18.44
CA THR A 326 -11.32 -13.26 18.40
C THR A 326 -10.80 -11.99 19.07
N VAL A 327 -11.31 -10.81 18.71
CA VAL A 327 -10.92 -9.53 19.34
C VAL A 327 -11.09 -9.64 20.85
N LYS A 328 -12.25 -10.10 21.32
CA LYS A 328 -12.52 -10.24 22.75
C LYS A 328 -11.59 -11.24 23.43
N ALA A 329 -11.35 -12.41 22.81
CA ALA A 329 -10.51 -13.45 23.39
C ALA A 329 -9.05 -13.00 23.52
N HIS A 330 -8.48 -12.43 22.45
CA HIS A 330 -7.09 -11.97 22.47
C HIS A 330 -6.89 -10.80 23.44
N HIS A 331 -7.83 -9.84 23.50
CA HIS A 331 -7.79 -8.78 24.48
C HIS A 331 -7.86 -9.31 25.93
N MET A 332 -8.78 -10.24 26.24
CA MET A 332 -8.86 -10.90 27.54
C MET A 332 -7.60 -11.71 27.85
N GLY A 333 -6.92 -12.25 26.83
CA GLY A 333 -5.63 -12.91 26.94
C GLY A 333 -4.46 -11.95 27.16
N GLY A 334 -4.69 -10.63 27.24
CA GLY A 334 -3.68 -9.61 27.49
C GLY A 334 -2.92 -9.12 26.24
N VAL A 335 -3.49 -9.31 25.05
CA VAL A 335 -2.99 -8.71 23.82
C VAL A 335 -3.66 -7.35 23.62
N PRO A 336 -2.92 -6.23 23.68
CA PRO A 336 -3.49 -4.92 23.33
C PRO A 336 -4.05 -4.95 21.92
N SER A 337 -5.28 -4.50 21.76
CA SER A 337 -6.00 -4.64 20.49
C SER A 337 -6.55 -3.29 20.01
N CYS A 338 -6.52 -3.11 18.70
CA CYS A 338 -7.16 -2.00 18.00
C CYS A 338 -8.05 -2.55 16.88
N VAL A 339 -9.20 -1.96 16.68
CA VAL A 339 -10.13 -2.35 15.61
C VAL A 339 -10.33 -1.17 14.66
N ILE A 340 -10.10 -1.41 13.38
CA ILE A 340 -10.44 -0.52 12.28
C ILE A 340 -11.57 -1.17 11.49
N LYS A 341 -12.75 -0.54 11.52
CA LYS A 341 -13.95 -1.07 10.89
C LYS A 341 -14.37 -0.24 9.68
N LEU A 342 -14.50 -0.90 8.53
CA LEU A 342 -15.04 -0.34 7.30
C LEU A 342 -16.52 -0.74 7.16
N LYS A 343 -17.37 0.20 6.72
CA LYS A 343 -18.77 -0.13 6.35
C LYS A 343 -18.86 -0.92 5.06
N THR A 344 -17.88 -0.76 4.17
CA THR A 344 -17.81 -1.46 2.89
C THR A 344 -16.40 -1.39 2.36
N ILE A 345 -16.03 -2.36 1.52
CA ILE A 345 -14.83 -2.30 0.69
C ILE A 345 -15.23 -1.68 -0.65
N SER A 346 -14.75 -0.46 -0.91
CA SER A 346 -14.97 0.32 -2.13
C SER A 346 -13.73 1.16 -2.41
N GLU A 347 -13.63 1.72 -3.61
CA GLU A 347 -12.54 2.62 -4.00
C GLU A 347 -12.38 3.77 -3.01
N GLU A 348 -13.49 4.39 -2.63
CA GLU A 348 -13.52 5.52 -1.69
C GLU A 348 -13.04 5.10 -0.29
N SER A 349 -13.56 3.98 0.24
CA SER A 349 -13.20 3.52 1.59
C SER A 349 -11.75 3.06 1.69
N LEU A 350 -11.21 2.40 0.65
CA LEU A 350 -9.82 1.98 0.61
C LEU A 350 -8.87 3.18 0.44
N ALA A 351 -9.25 4.18 -0.37
CA ALA A 351 -8.49 5.42 -0.48
C ALA A 351 -8.43 6.15 0.87
N LYS A 352 -9.55 6.26 1.56
CA LYS A 352 -9.61 6.85 2.90
C LYS A 352 -8.77 6.07 3.92
N LEU A 353 -8.82 4.74 3.90
CA LEU A 353 -8.00 3.87 4.73
C LEU A 353 -6.50 4.03 4.43
N SER A 354 -6.14 4.18 3.15
CA SER A 354 -4.75 4.41 2.75
C SER A 354 -4.21 5.72 3.31
N ILE A 355 -4.95 6.82 3.16
CA ILE A 355 -4.56 8.12 3.72
C ILE A 355 -4.50 8.07 5.25
N PHE A 356 -5.43 7.36 5.90
CA PHE A 356 -5.39 7.12 7.35
C PHE A 356 -4.06 6.49 7.77
N TYR A 357 -3.61 5.41 7.11
CA TYR A 357 -2.34 4.78 7.45
C TYR A 357 -1.13 5.64 7.09
N MET A 358 -1.15 6.36 5.97
CA MET A 358 -0.08 7.29 5.58
C MET A 358 0.07 8.44 6.60
N ALA A 359 -1.03 9.04 7.01
CA ALA A 359 -1.06 10.09 8.03
C ALA A 359 -0.61 9.56 9.40
N SER A 360 -1.18 8.43 9.83
CA SER A 360 -0.81 7.79 11.10
C SER A 360 0.69 7.45 11.15
N CYS A 361 1.25 7.02 10.02
CA CYS A 361 2.66 6.69 9.91
C CYS A 361 3.55 7.92 10.17
N VAL A 362 3.23 9.07 9.55
CA VAL A 362 3.99 10.31 9.77
C VAL A 362 3.78 10.84 11.19
N TYR A 363 2.56 10.81 11.72
CA TYR A 363 2.29 11.20 13.11
C TYR A 363 3.07 10.32 14.11
N ASN A 364 3.09 9.01 13.89
CA ASN A 364 3.87 8.09 14.73
C ASN A 364 5.37 8.39 14.63
N ALA A 365 5.90 8.65 13.43
CA ALA A 365 7.29 9.01 13.22
C ALA A 365 7.71 10.25 14.03
N VAL A 366 6.85 11.28 14.06
CA VAL A 366 7.08 12.47 14.88
C VAL A 366 7.11 12.13 16.37
N MET A 367 6.15 11.32 16.85
CA MET A 367 6.07 10.91 18.25
C MET A 367 7.26 10.06 18.69
N ASP A 368 7.78 9.23 17.79
CA ASP A 368 8.95 8.36 18.02
C ASP A 368 10.28 9.08 17.69
N GLU A 369 10.23 10.32 17.21
CA GLU A 369 11.40 11.11 16.81
C GLU A 369 12.25 10.38 15.76
N VAL A 370 11.60 9.86 14.70
CA VAL A 370 12.26 9.26 13.54
C VAL A 370 11.85 9.98 12.25
N GLU A 371 12.72 9.92 11.22
CA GLU A 371 12.40 10.49 9.90
C GLU A 371 11.45 9.56 9.14
N PRO A 372 10.21 9.99 8.76
CA PRO A 372 9.25 9.11 8.08
C PRO A 372 9.64 8.79 6.64
N TYR A 373 10.46 9.60 6.02
CA TYR A 373 10.88 9.44 4.63
C TYR A 373 12.28 8.82 4.52
N GLY A 374 12.66 8.40 3.31
CA GLY A 374 13.92 7.68 3.12
C GLY A 374 13.92 6.28 3.77
N GLN A 375 14.91 5.50 3.46
CA GLN A 375 15.14 4.15 4.00
C GLN A 375 16.63 3.79 3.93
N PRO A 376 17.50 4.41 4.76
CA PRO A 376 18.96 4.24 4.64
C PRO A 376 19.43 2.80 4.85
N GLY A 377 18.71 2.01 5.66
CA GLY A 377 19.07 0.61 5.94
C GLY A 377 19.09 -0.31 4.73
N VAL A 378 18.29 -0.02 3.69
CA VAL A 378 18.25 -0.87 2.49
C VAL A 378 19.40 -0.59 1.51
N GLU A 379 20.11 0.53 1.65
CA GLU A 379 21.23 0.84 0.78
C GLU A 379 22.43 -0.10 1.01
N VAL A 380 22.57 -0.62 2.23
CA VAL A 380 23.65 -1.54 2.60
C VAL A 380 23.63 -2.81 1.74
N TYR A 381 22.48 -3.48 1.61
CA TYR A 381 22.41 -4.70 0.79
C TYR A 381 22.53 -4.40 -0.70
N LYS A 382 21.98 -3.27 -1.16
CA LYS A 382 22.09 -2.86 -2.58
C LYS A 382 23.54 -2.61 -2.98
N GLU A 383 24.33 -1.97 -2.10
CA GLU A 383 25.77 -1.79 -2.31
C GLU A 383 26.50 -3.14 -2.39
N LYS A 384 26.18 -4.08 -1.49
CA LYS A 384 26.77 -5.42 -1.53
C LYS A 384 26.48 -6.16 -2.82
N ILE A 385 25.23 -6.07 -3.33
CA ILE A 385 24.88 -6.67 -4.62
C ILE A 385 25.71 -6.04 -5.75
N ARG A 386 25.82 -4.71 -5.81
CA ARG A 386 26.63 -4.03 -6.84
C ARG A 386 28.07 -4.51 -6.81
N ASN A 387 28.69 -4.55 -5.63
CA ASN A 387 30.08 -4.97 -5.49
C ASN A 387 30.31 -6.42 -5.98
N ILE A 388 29.39 -7.35 -5.67
CA ILE A 388 29.48 -8.74 -6.12
C ILE A 388 29.30 -8.86 -7.66
N LEU A 389 28.51 -7.99 -8.26
CA LEU A 389 28.29 -7.98 -9.71
C LEU A 389 29.49 -7.39 -10.48
N GLU A 390 30.33 -6.59 -9.82
CA GLU A 390 31.53 -5.96 -10.38
C GLU A 390 32.80 -6.85 -10.21
N GLU A 391 32.78 -7.86 -9.34
CA GLU A 391 33.80 -8.92 -9.18
C GLU A 391 33.72 -9.97 -10.28
#